data_5fa5d5fdcf38d2748d833e30f67cd6f6
#
_entry.id   5fa5d5fdcf38d2748d833e30f67cd6f6
#
_cell.length_a   1.000
_cell.length_b   1.000
_cell.length_c   1.000
_cell.angle_alpha   90.00
_cell.angle_beta   90.00
_cell.angle_gamma   90.00
#
_symmetry.space_group_name_H-M   'P 1'
#
loop_
_entity.id
_entity.type
_entity.pdbx_description
1 polymer ?
#
loop_
_entity_poly.entity_id
_entity_poly.type
_entity_poly.pdbx_seq_one_letter_code
_entity_poly.pdbx_strand_id
1 'polypeptide(L)'
;MVRKNEKIKGVLLAIFFCLLMSSTANAQNAVLLWEKVVVMEIKDGGLSENSQWTLLKAAPTYEQCTEAQRQVFEARKTDYLALKDSTPEMEVWTTPNKAVTVQLSSEPRLISNIFYCLSNTFDPRK
;
A
#
# COMPACT_ATOMS: atom_id res chain seq x y z
N MET A 1 -11.49 -9.20 -47.41
CA MET A 1 -11.46 -8.23 -46.31
C MET A 1 -11.49 -8.91 -44.92
N VAL A 2 -12.31 -9.91 -44.73
CA VAL A 2 -12.44 -10.61 -43.42
C VAL A 2 -11.12 -11.30 -42.98
N ARG A 3 -10.33 -11.81 -43.92
CA ARG A 3 -9.06 -12.48 -43.61
C ARG A 3 -7.96 -11.57 -43.08
N LYS A 4 -7.93 -10.28 -43.43
CA LYS A 4 -6.96 -9.32 -42.93
C LYS A 4 -7.18 -8.96 -41.46
N ASN A 5 -8.46 -8.88 -41.04
CA ASN A 5 -8.85 -8.57 -39.67
C ASN A 5 -8.52 -9.72 -38.71
N GLU A 6 -8.62 -10.97 -39.16
CA GLU A 6 -8.29 -12.13 -38.34
C GLU A 6 -6.78 -12.24 -38.06
N LYS A 7 -5.92 -11.92 -39.05
CA LYS A 7 -4.48 -11.92 -38.88
C LYS A 7 -4.03 -10.84 -37.88
N ILE A 8 -4.65 -9.65 -37.92
CA ILE A 8 -4.36 -8.56 -37.00
C ILE A 8 -4.78 -8.92 -35.57
N LYS A 9 -5.94 -9.56 -35.39
CA LYS A 9 -6.40 -10.02 -34.10
C LYS A 9 -5.47 -11.08 -33.49
N GLY A 10 -4.96 -12.00 -34.29
CA GLY A 10 -4.00 -13.00 -33.84
C GLY A 10 -2.67 -12.41 -33.38
N VAL A 11 -2.16 -11.42 -34.12
CA VAL A 11 -0.91 -10.72 -33.75
C VAL A 11 -1.09 -9.90 -32.48
N LEU A 12 -2.20 -9.19 -32.33
CA LEU A 12 -2.49 -8.44 -31.11
C LEU A 12 -2.62 -9.35 -29.89
N LEU A 13 -3.24 -10.51 -30.05
CA LEU A 13 -3.39 -11.49 -28.97
C LEU A 13 -2.02 -12.06 -28.53
N ALA A 14 -1.15 -12.35 -29.50
CA ALA A 14 0.21 -12.82 -29.24
C ALA A 14 1.04 -11.78 -28.50
N ILE A 15 0.98 -10.51 -28.91
CA ILE A 15 1.67 -9.40 -28.24
C ILE A 15 1.17 -9.23 -26.81
N PHE A 16 -0.15 -9.28 -26.61
CA PHE A 16 -0.77 -9.18 -25.29
C PHE A 16 -0.33 -10.32 -24.37
N PHE A 17 -0.28 -11.54 -24.90
CA PHE A 17 0.18 -12.71 -24.15
C PHE A 17 1.66 -12.60 -23.77
N CYS A 18 2.52 -12.13 -24.66
CA CYS A 18 3.94 -11.88 -24.38
C CYS A 18 4.13 -10.82 -23.28
N LEU A 19 3.31 -9.75 -23.28
CA LEU A 19 3.34 -8.71 -22.25
C LEU A 19 2.94 -9.28 -20.88
N LEU A 20 1.94 -10.16 -20.83
CA LEU A 20 1.52 -10.83 -19.60
C LEU A 20 2.61 -11.76 -19.06
N MET A 21 3.27 -12.51 -19.94
CA MET A 21 4.37 -13.40 -19.57
C MET A 21 5.57 -12.60 -19.03
N SER A 22 5.91 -11.46 -19.66
CA SER A 22 6.96 -10.58 -19.18
C SER A 22 6.65 -10.00 -17.81
N SER A 23 5.38 -9.60 -17.57
CA SER A 23 4.94 -9.10 -16.27
C SER A 23 5.05 -10.18 -15.18
N THR A 24 4.73 -11.44 -15.51
CA THR A 24 4.81 -12.56 -14.58
C THR A 24 6.27 -12.89 -14.23
N ALA A 25 7.17 -12.85 -15.22
CA ALA A 25 8.60 -13.10 -15.01
C ALA A 25 9.23 -12.01 -14.11
N ASN A 26 8.86 -10.74 -14.31
CA ASN A 26 9.32 -9.64 -13.48
C ASN A 26 8.77 -9.70 -12.05
N ALA A 27 7.59 -10.28 -11.85
CA ALA A 27 6.97 -10.43 -10.54
C ALA A 27 7.76 -11.36 -9.61
N GLN A 28 8.58 -12.28 -10.14
CA GLN A 28 9.40 -13.18 -9.32
C GLN A 28 10.47 -12.44 -8.50
N ASN A 29 10.93 -11.29 -8.98
CA ASN A 29 11.95 -10.47 -8.32
C ASN A 29 11.37 -9.13 -7.82
N ALA A 30 10.05 -9.04 -7.72
CA ALA A 30 9.39 -7.82 -7.31
C ALA A 30 9.61 -7.53 -5.83
N VAL A 31 9.64 -6.24 -5.52
CA VAL A 31 9.57 -5.73 -4.16
C VAL A 31 8.13 -5.29 -3.92
N LEU A 32 7.54 -5.74 -2.83
CA LEU A 32 6.15 -5.50 -2.53
C LEU A 32 6.00 -4.38 -1.50
N LEU A 33 5.14 -3.43 -1.81
CA LEU A 33 4.77 -2.36 -0.89
C LEU A 33 3.55 -2.80 -0.08
N TRP A 34 3.73 -2.90 1.22
CA TRP A 34 2.71 -3.29 2.18
C TRP A 34 2.34 -2.13 3.09
N GLU A 35 1.07 -2.05 3.41
CA GLU A 35 0.56 -1.18 4.47
C GLU A 35 0.12 -2.02 5.65
N LYS A 36 0.66 -1.73 6.82
CA LYS A 36 0.21 -2.31 8.08
C LYS A 36 -0.63 -1.25 8.81
N VAL A 37 -1.89 -1.53 9.03
CA VAL A 37 -2.76 -0.69 9.85
C VAL A 37 -2.81 -1.28 11.25
N VAL A 38 -2.37 -0.52 12.24
CA VAL A 38 -2.37 -0.93 13.64
C VAL A 38 -3.36 -0.06 14.37
N VAL A 39 -4.33 -0.69 15.03
CA VAL A 39 -5.29 -0.02 15.89
C VAL A 39 -5.01 -0.42 17.33
N MET A 40 -4.69 0.57 18.16
CA MET A 40 -4.45 0.37 19.59
C MET A 40 -5.58 1.04 20.37
N GLU A 41 -6.22 0.30 21.26
CA GLU A 41 -7.31 0.78 22.10
C GLU A 41 -7.03 0.44 23.56
N ILE A 42 -7.37 1.36 24.45
CA ILE A 42 -7.37 1.11 25.90
C ILE A 42 -8.79 0.77 26.29
N LYS A 43 -9.02 -0.50 26.70
CA LYS A 43 -10.31 -1.01 27.13
C LYS A 43 -10.17 -1.70 28.49
N ASP A 44 -11.06 -1.37 29.43
CA ASP A 44 -11.17 -2.04 30.74
C ASP A 44 -9.82 -2.15 31.50
N GLY A 45 -9.00 -1.09 31.41
CA GLY A 45 -7.69 -1.05 32.04
C GLY A 45 -6.60 -1.85 31.32
N GLY A 46 -6.89 -2.45 30.15
CA GLY A 46 -5.94 -3.19 29.33
C GLY A 46 -5.72 -2.54 27.97
N LEU A 47 -4.58 -2.87 27.35
CA LEU A 47 -4.24 -2.44 26.00
C LEU A 47 -4.62 -3.52 25.00
N SER A 48 -5.45 -3.19 24.03
CA SER A 48 -5.82 -4.06 22.92
C SER A 48 -5.14 -3.56 21.65
N GLU A 49 -4.43 -4.43 20.95
CA GLU A 49 -3.78 -4.13 19.68
C GLU A 49 -4.35 -5.03 18.60
N ASN A 50 -4.71 -4.43 17.47
CA ASN A 50 -5.19 -5.16 16.30
C ASN A 50 -4.43 -4.65 15.08
N SER A 51 -3.97 -5.55 14.22
CA SER A 51 -3.22 -5.17 13.04
C SER A 51 -3.73 -5.91 11.80
N GLN A 52 -3.65 -5.23 10.66
CA GLN A 52 -4.05 -5.78 9.37
C GLN A 52 -3.04 -5.36 8.30
N TRP A 53 -2.64 -6.31 7.47
CA TRP A 53 -1.72 -6.08 6.36
C TRP A 53 -2.47 -6.04 5.05
N THR A 54 -2.14 -5.07 4.20
CA THR A 54 -2.70 -4.91 2.86
C THR A 54 -1.57 -4.73 1.86
N LEU A 55 -1.59 -5.54 0.80
CA LEU A 55 -0.67 -5.36 -0.31
C LEU A 55 -1.15 -4.20 -1.18
N LEU A 56 -0.32 -3.17 -1.35
CA LEU A 56 -0.68 -1.98 -2.12
C LEU A 56 -0.15 -2.02 -3.54
N LYS A 57 1.09 -2.45 -3.74
CA LYS A 57 1.74 -2.39 -5.05
C LYS A 57 2.92 -3.34 -5.13
N ALA A 58 3.19 -3.85 -6.32
CA ALA A 58 4.44 -4.54 -6.65
C ALA A 58 5.30 -3.60 -7.50
N ALA A 59 6.59 -3.52 -7.19
CA ALA A 59 7.55 -2.71 -7.93
C ALA A 59 8.72 -3.59 -8.39
N PRO A 60 9.31 -3.33 -9.56
CA PRO A 60 10.42 -4.17 -10.04
C PRO A 60 11.72 -3.99 -9.25
N THR A 61 11.90 -2.86 -8.57
CA THR A 61 13.10 -2.58 -7.78
C THR A 61 12.74 -2.01 -6.42
N TYR A 62 13.66 -2.13 -5.47
CA TYR A 62 13.50 -1.53 -4.14
C TYR A 62 13.39 0.00 -4.22
N GLU A 63 14.15 0.62 -5.11
CA GLU A 63 14.13 2.07 -5.32
C GLU A 63 12.76 2.54 -5.79
N GLN A 64 12.14 1.83 -6.73
CA GLN A 64 10.79 2.15 -7.20
C GLN A 64 9.74 1.89 -6.12
N CYS A 65 9.94 0.87 -5.30
CA CYS A 65 9.06 0.62 -4.15
C CYS A 65 9.13 1.76 -3.13
N THR A 66 10.34 2.25 -2.81
CA THR A 66 10.51 3.38 -1.88
C THR A 66 9.88 4.66 -2.42
N GLU A 67 9.92 4.89 -3.72
CA GLU A 67 9.23 6.04 -4.32
C GLU A 67 7.71 5.89 -4.23
N ALA A 68 7.19 4.70 -4.48
CA ALA A 68 5.77 4.41 -4.28
C ALA A 68 5.37 4.55 -2.80
N GLN A 69 6.22 4.11 -1.89
CA GLN A 69 6.04 4.27 -0.44
C GLN A 69 5.92 5.74 -0.07
N ARG A 70 6.80 6.58 -0.60
CA ARG A 70 6.77 8.03 -0.37
C ARG A 70 5.44 8.63 -0.86
N GLN A 71 4.99 8.25 -2.04
CA GLN A 71 3.74 8.76 -2.62
C GLN A 71 2.52 8.37 -1.76
N VAL A 72 2.44 7.12 -1.32
CA VAL A 72 1.35 6.65 -0.47
C VAL A 72 1.39 7.32 0.89
N PHE A 73 2.58 7.47 1.48
CA PHE A 73 2.77 8.20 2.73
C PHE A 73 2.23 9.63 2.63
N GLU A 74 2.61 10.36 1.59
CA GLU A 74 2.15 11.74 1.38
C GLU A 74 0.63 11.81 1.19
N ALA A 75 0.05 10.86 0.48
CA ALA A 75 -1.39 10.79 0.28
C ALA A 75 -2.13 10.54 1.61
N ARG A 76 -1.67 9.60 2.42
CA ARG A 76 -2.28 9.31 3.73
C ARG A 76 -2.15 10.50 4.68
N LYS A 77 -0.98 11.12 4.71
CA LYS A 77 -0.73 12.30 5.52
C LYS A 77 -1.67 13.45 5.12
N THR A 78 -1.83 13.70 3.83
CA THR A 78 -2.72 14.75 3.32
C THR A 78 -4.17 14.47 3.72
N ASP A 79 -4.63 13.22 3.59
CA ASP A 79 -5.98 12.81 3.97
C ASP A 79 -6.24 13.05 5.46
N TYR A 80 -5.31 12.66 6.32
CA TYR A 80 -5.46 12.85 7.76
C TYR A 80 -5.39 14.32 8.18
N LEU A 81 -4.54 15.11 7.54
CA LEU A 81 -4.47 16.55 7.82
C LEU A 81 -5.74 17.27 7.39
N ALA A 82 -6.37 16.84 6.28
CA ALA A 82 -7.67 17.37 5.88
C ALA A 82 -8.76 17.02 6.89
N LEU A 83 -8.75 15.80 7.43
CA LEU A 83 -9.67 15.39 8.50
C LEU A 83 -9.43 16.18 9.79
N LYS A 84 -8.19 16.51 10.10
CA LYS A 84 -7.85 17.32 11.28
C LYS A 84 -8.46 18.70 11.21
N ASP A 85 -8.53 19.31 10.03
CA ASP A 85 -9.14 20.63 9.85
C ASP A 85 -10.62 20.65 10.27
N SER A 86 -11.34 19.54 10.02
CA SER A 86 -12.74 19.40 10.43
C SER A 86 -12.91 18.75 11.81
N THR A 87 -11.83 18.23 12.38
CA THR A 87 -11.82 17.56 13.69
C THR A 87 -10.63 18.09 14.51
N PRO A 88 -10.76 19.27 15.16
CA PRO A 88 -9.62 19.90 15.86
C PRO A 88 -9.04 19.05 17.00
N GLU A 89 -9.78 18.08 17.50
CA GLU A 89 -9.38 17.18 18.59
C GLU A 89 -8.41 16.08 18.11
N MET A 90 -8.24 15.96 16.80
CA MET A 90 -7.35 14.97 16.21
C MET A 90 -5.91 15.44 16.25
N GLU A 91 -5.01 14.58 16.66
CA GLU A 91 -3.58 14.79 16.54
C GLU A 91 -3.00 13.83 15.50
N VAL A 92 -2.06 14.34 14.70
CA VAL A 92 -1.41 13.58 13.62
C VAL A 92 0.10 13.64 13.83
N TRP A 93 0.72 12.46 13.93
CA TRP A 93 2.17 12.33 13.98
C TRP A 93 2.66 11.60 12.75
N THR A 94 3.83 11.94 12.28
CA THR A 94 4.42 11.29 11.12
C THR A 94 5.85 10.85 11.40
N THR A 95 6.20 9.68 10.88
CA THR A 95 7.59 9.28 10.66
C THR A 95 7.82 9.38 9.16
N PRO A 96 8.70 10.26 8.67
CA PRO A 96 8.82 10.56 7.25
C PRO A 96 8.95 9.31 6.38
N ASN A 97 8.11 9.22 5.36
CA ASN A 97 8.03 8.14 4.37
C ASN A 97 7.71 6.75 4.95
N LYS A 98 7.47 6.64 6.26
CA LYS A 98 7.28 5.33 6.90
C LYS A 98 5.93 5.17 7.56
N ALA A 99 5.47 6.14 8.33
CA ALA A 99 4.25 5.96 9.12
C ALA A 99 3.50 7.26 9.34
N VAL A 100 2.17 7.15 9.38
CA VAL A 100 1.28 8.22 9.84
C VAL A 100 0.45 7.67 10.98
N THR A 101 0.45 8.37 12.11
CA THR A 101 -0.27 7.98 13.31
C THR A 101 -1.28 9.06 13.67
N VAL A 102 -2.50 8.65 14.01
CA VAL A 102 -3.61 9.52 14.32
C VAL A 102 -4.19 9.14 15.66
N GLN A 103 -4.49 10.14 16.49
CA GLN A 103 -5.17 9.96 17.76
C GLN A 103 -6.28 10.99 17.90
N LEU A 104 -7.46 10.53 18.32
CA LEU A 104 -8.56 11.37 18.74
C LEU A 104 -8.50 11.53 20.25
N SER A 105 -8.45 12.77 20.74
CA SER A 105 -8.36 13.04 22.19
C SER A 105 -9.61 12.60 22.95
N SER A 106 -10.75 12.52 22.26
CA SER A 106 -12.01 12.06 22.83
C SER A 106 -12.14 10.54 22.93
N GLU A 107 -11.27 9.79 22.27
CA GLU A 107 -11.27 8.32 22.25
C GLU A 107 -9.92 7.77 22.65
N PRO A 108 -9.85 6.74 23.51
CA PRO A 108 -8.59 6.10 23.86
C PRO A 108 -8.13 5.16 22.75
N ARG A 109 -7.99 5.69 21.54
CA ARG A 109 -7.75 4.93 20.33
C ARG A 109 -6.68 5.61 19.49
N LEU A 110 -5.71 4.82 19.04
CA LEU A 110 -4.61 5.27 18.21
C LEU A 110 -4.56 4.40 16.96
N ILE A 111 -4.49 5.02 15.80
CA ILE A 111 -4.42 4.33 14.51
C ILE A 111 -3.10 4.71 13.83
N SER A 112 -2.31 3.71 13.45
CA SER A 112 -1.07 3.92 12.72
C SER A 112 -1.12 3.21 11.38
N ASN A 113 -0.79 3.94 10.31
CA ASN A 113 -0.59 3.37 8.98
C ASN A 113 0.91 3.34 8.73
N ILE A 114 1.48 2.15 8.59
CA ILE A 114 2.91 1.93 8.46
C ILE A 114 3.18 1.27 7.11
N PHE A 115 4.15 1.78 6.37
CA PHE A 115 4.45 1.32 5.01
C PHE A 115 5.80 0.61 4.97
N TYR A 116 5.82 -0.55 4.32
CA TYR A 116 7.01 -1.39 4.21
C TYR A 116 7.24 -1.83 2.77
N CYS A 117 8.49 -1.75 2.33
CA CYS A 117 8.94 -2.38 1.10
C CYS A 117 9.62 -3.70 1.45
N LEU A 118 8.99 -4.82 1.09
CA LEU A 118 9.46 -6.15 1.44
C LEU A 118 9.67 -6.99 0.19
N SER A 119 10.64 -7.91 0.25
CA SER A 119 10.85 -8.88 -0.82
C SER A 119 9.59 -9.72 -1.05
N ASN A 120 9.33 -10.09 -2.30
CA ASN A 120 8.18 -10.94 -2.65
C ASN A 120 8.24 -12.33 -2.03
N THR A 121 9.40 -12.75 -1.52
CA THR A 121 9.56 -14.03 -0.83
C THR A 121 9.10 -13.97 0.62
N PHE A 122 8.84 -12.79 1.14
CA PHE A 122 8.40 -12.58 2.51
C PHE A 122 6.94 -12.15 2.56
N ASP A 123 6.10 -12.92 3.24
CA ASP A 123 4.70 -12.56 3.45
C ASP A 123 4.51 -12.19 4.94
N PRO A 124 4.25 -10.90 5.24
CA PRO A 124 4.14 -10.44 6.63
C PRO A 124 2.89 -10.96 7.35
N ARG A 125 1.96 -11.57 6.61
CA ARG A 125 0.73 -12.13 7.18
C ARG A 125 0.92 -13.53 7.77
N LYS A 126 2.05 -14.18 7.48
CA LYS A 126 2.35 -15.53 7.96
C LYS A 126 3.21 -15.54 9.20
#